data_4db2aafe9cafa56625c997c513ffc531
#
_entry.id   4db2aafe9cafa56625c997c513ffc531
#
_cell.length_a   1.000
_cell.length_b   1.000
_cell.length_c   1.000
_cell.angle_alpha   90.00
_cell.angle_beta   90.00
_cell.angle_gamma   90.00
#
_symmetry.space_group_name_H-M   'P 1'
#
loop_
_entity.id
_entity.type
_entity.pdbx_description
1 polymer ?
#
loop_
_entity_poly.entity_id
_entity_poly.type
_entity_poly.pdbx_seq_one_letter_code
_entity_poly.pdbx_strand_id
1 'polypeptide(L)'
;MKKNATTPPQLHPLDLGPDEHGKRRRVRSTTVLCVRRGGSVVMAADGQVTLGSTVMKSNARKLRRLYNDKILAGFAGSTADAFSLFTRFEGKLEQFNGQLDRAAVELAKDWRTDKMLRQLQALLVVADGTRMFVLSGDGDVIEPDPVADGAIATIGSGGNYALAAATALLENTQFTAREVVERSMKIAAEICIYSNSNVVIEELQG
;
A
#
# COMPACT_ATOMS: atom_id res chain seq x y z
N MET A 1 0.20 37.52 -41.88
CA MET A 1 -0.33 36.89 -40.62
C MET A 1 -0.08 35.41 -40.70
N LYS A 2 0.95 34.91 -39.94
CA LYS A 2 1.27 33.50 -39.86
C LYS A 2 0.42 32.90 -38.71
N LYS A 3 -0.47 31.96 -39.04
CA LYS A 3 -1.22 31.17 -38.05
C LYS A 3 -0.24 30.24 -37.36
N ASN A 4 -0.03 30.44 -36.05
CA ASN A 4 0.68 29.49 -35.21
C ASN A 4 -0.16 28.21 -35.15
N ALA A 5 0.35 27.14 -35.75
CA ALA A 5 -0.18 25.80 -35.56
C ALA A 5 0.21 25.35 -34.15
N THR A 6 -0.73 25.34 -33.22
CA THR A 6 -0.59 24.72 -31.92
C THR A 6 -0.55 23.21 -32.12
N THR A 7 0.59 22.61 -31.87
CA THR A 7 0.74 21.13 -31.79
C THR A 7 -0.25 20.61 -30.74
N PRO A 8 -1.11 19.64 -31.07
CA PRO A 8 -2.01 19.06 -30.06
C PRO A 8 -1.19 18.43 -28.95
N PRO A 9 -1.66 18.53 -27.70
CA PRO A 9 -0.96 17.92 -26.55
C PRO A 9 -0.83 16.42 -26.79
N GLN A 10 0.39 15.90 -26.68
CA GLN A 10 0.63 14.46 -26.72
C GLN A 10 0.00 13.83 -25.47
N LEU A 11 -1.10 13.10 -25.67
CA LEU A 11 -1.76 12.34 -24.59
C LEU A 11 -0.83 11.22 -24.14
N HIS A 12 -0.56 11.17 -22.83
CA HIS A 12 0.13 10.03 -22.24
C HIS A 12 -0.71 8.77 -22.49
N PRO A 13 -0.12 7.60 -22.81
CA PRO A 13 -0.86 6.36 -23.12
C PRO A 13 -1.90 5.93 -22.07
N LEU A 14 -1.79 6.43 -20.84
CA LEU A 14 -2.70 6.17 -19.72
C LEU A 14 -3.68 7.35 -19.44
N ASP A 15 -3.67 8.40 -20.25
CA ASP A 15 -4.61 9.51 -20.11
C ASP A 15 -5.90 9.21 -20.90
N LEU A 16 -6.81 8.49 -20.27
CA LEU A 16 -8.14 8.15 -20.82
C LEU A 16 -9.14 9.32 -20.71
N GLY A 17 -8.66 10.53 -20.44
CA GLY A 17 -9.51 11.69 -20.21
C GLY A 17 -10.30 11.63 -18.89
N PRO A 18 -11.12 12.65 -18.61
CA PRO A 18 -11.99 12.68 -17.44
C PRO A 18 -13.10 11.61 -17.53
N ASP A 19 -13.62 11.19 -16.37
CA ASP A 19 -14.82 10.36 -16.28
C ASP A 19 -16.08 11.15 -16.68
N GLU A 20 -17.23 10.51 -16.67
CA GLU A 20 -18.53 11.10 -16.98
C GLU A 20 -18.92 12.29 -16.08
N HIS A 21 -18.19 12.51 -14.97
CA HIS A 21 -18.37 13.62 -14.03
C HIS A 21 -17.25 14.66 -14.15
N GLY A 22 -16.42 14.62 -15.21
CA GLY A 22 -15.34 15.56 -15.45
C GLY A 22 -14.11 15.40 -14.55
N LYS A 23 -14.01 14.31 -13.76
CA LYS A 23 -12.86 14.03 -12.91
C LYS A 23 -11.84 13.15 -13.62
N ARG A 24 -10.54 13.42 -13.44
CA ARG A 24 -9.47 12.53 -13.94
C ARG A 24 -9.69 11.12 -13.45
N ARG A 25 -9.69 10.14 -14.37
CA ARG A 25 -9.76 8.73 -14.01
C ARG A 25 -8.53 8.38 -13.18
N ARG A 26 -8.77 7.95 -11.94
CA ARG A 26 -7.70 7.55 -11.02
C ARG A 26 -7.38 6.07 -11.20
N VAL A 27 -6.10 5.73 -11.14
CA VAL A 27 -5.71 4.34 -10.91
C VAL A 27 -6.23 3.97 -9.52
N ARG A 28 -7.19 3.07 -9.48
CA ARG A 28 -7.72 2.50 -8.23
C ARG A 28 -7.45 1.02 -8.28
N SER A 29 -6.69 0.56 -7.39
CA SER A 29 -6.61 -0.86 -7.06
C SER A 29 -5.64 -1.01 -5.95
N THR A 30 -5.93 -1.82 -5.06
CA THR A 30 -5.01 -2.41 -4.10
C THR A 30 -5.76 -2.70 -2.82
N THR A 31 -5.53 -3.86 -2.30
CA THR A 31 -5.69 -4.16 -0.89
C THR A 31 -4.33 -4.58 -0.36
N VAL A 32 -3.83 -3.85 0.63
CA VAL A 32 -2.71 -4.30 1.45
C VAL A 32 -3.23 -4.51 2.86
N LEU A 33 -2.90 -5.64 3.44
CA LEU A 33 -3.18 -6.00 4.82
C LEU A 33 -1.89 -6.46 5.49
N CYS A 34 -1.60 -5.91 6.66
CA CYS A 34 -0.53 -6.35 7.54
C CYS A 34 -1.12 -6.72 8.90
N VAL A 35 -0.80 -7.91 9.39
CA VAL A 35 -1.24 -8.41 10.71
C VAL A 35 -0.02 -8.85 11.49
N ARG A 36 0.05 -8.42 12.76
CA ARG A 36 1.02 -8.91 13.74
C ARG A 36 0.28 -9.70 14.80
N ARG A 37 0.69 -10.93 15.07
CA ARG A 37 0.17 -11.81 16.14
C ARG A 37 1.18 -12.91 16.47
N GLY A 38 1.34 -13.21 17.73
CA GLY A 38 2.13 -14.37 18.18
C GLY A 38 3.61 -14.34 17.78
N GLY A 39 4.24 -13.15 17.74
CA GLY A 39 5.63 -12.98 17.30
C GLY A 39 5.84 -13.05 15.77
N SER A 40 4.77 -13.13 14.99
CA SER A 40 4.83 -13.14 13.52
C SER A 40 4.19 -11.87 12.95
N VAL A 41 4.80 -11.31 11.92
CA VAL A 41 4.25 -10.21 11.13
C VAL A 41 4.03 -10.68 9.70
N VAL A 42 2.78 -10.68 9.25
CA VAL A 42 2.39 -11.16 7.93
C VAL A 42 1.77 -10.02 7.14
N MET A 43 2.32 -9.74 5.96
CA MET A 43 1.80 -8.72 5.05
C MET A 43 1.36 -9.36 3.75
N ALA A 44 0.17 -9.00 3.29
CA ALA A 44 -0.39 -9.46 2.02
C ALA A 44 -0.83 -8.31 1.14
N ALA A 45 -0.75 -8.50 -0.16
CA ALA A 45 -1.34 -7.59 -1.14
C ALA A 45 -1.95 -8.37 -2.31
N ASP A 46 -3.07 -7.88 -2.83
CA ASP A 46 -3.64 -8.37 -4.07
C ASP A 46 -2.84 -7.91 -5.30
N GLY A 47 -3.05 -8.57 -6.43
CA GLY A 47 -2.32 -8.27 -7.67
C GLY A 47 -3.03 -7.34 -8.66
N GLN A 48 -4.26 -6.88 -8.38
CA GLN A 48 -5.06 -6.13 -9.36
C GLN A 48 -4.57 -4.69 -9.53
N VAL A 49 -4.48 -4.25 -10.79
CA VAL A 49 -4.32 -2.84 -11.19
C VAL A 49 -5.48 -2.48 -12.10
N THR A 50 -6.25 -1.47 -11.70
CA THR A 50 -7.47 -1.05 -12.41
C THR A 50 -7.36 0.43 -12.79
N LEU A 51 -7.75 0.75 -14.02
CA LEU A 51 -7.86 2.12 -14.51
C LEU A 51 -9.33 2.39 -14.88
N GLY A 52 -9.99 3.24 -14.10
CA GLY A 52 -11.45 3.41 -14.21
C GLY A 52 -12.18 2.09 -13.92
N SER A 53 -12.86 1.54 -14.92
CA SER A 53 -13.59 0.27 -14.88
C SER A 53 -12.84 -0.92 -15.50
N THR A 54 -11.59 -0.71 -15.97
CA THR A 54 -10.83 -1.73 -16.70
C THR A 54 -9.69 -2.31 -15.87
N VAL A 55 -9.63 -3.63 -15.74
CA VAL A 55 -8.49 -4.32 -15.12
C VAL A 55 -7.33 -4.32 -16.11
N MET A 56 -6.24 -3.62 -15.77
CA MET A 56 -5.03 -3.50 -16.59
C MET A 56 -4.03 -4.61 -16.31
N LYS A 57 -3.98 -5.10 -15.06
CA LYS A 57 -3.08 -6.15 -14.61
C LYS A 57 -3.71 -6.89 -13.43
N SER A 58 -3.50 -8.20 -13.34
CA SER A 58 -4.06 -9.05 -12.29
C SER A 58 -3.03 -9.64 -11.32
N ASN A 59 -1.74 -9.47 -11.59
CA ASN A 59 -0.64 -10.07 -10.83
C ASN A 59 0.51 -9.08 -10.55
N ALA A 60 0.20 -7.83 -10.26
CA ALA A 60 1.20 -6.83 -9.88
C ALA A 60 1.80 -7.14 -8.50
N ARG A 61 3.10 -6.94 -8.36
CA ARG A 61 3.77 -7.06 -7.06
C ARG A 61 3.75 -5.72 -6.34
N LYS A 62 3.06 -5.67 -5.21
CA LYS A 62 2.85 -4.47 -4.40
C LYS A 62 3.56 -4.53 -3.04
N LEU A 63 4.26 -5.63 -2.77
CA LEU A 63 5.08 -5.84 -1.59
C LEU A 63 6.55 -5.83 -1.95
N ARG A 64 7.37 -5.39 -0.99
CA ARG A 64 8.84 -5.44 -1.03
C ARG A 64 9.38 -5.86 0.33
N ARG A 65 10.48 -6.61 0.31
CA ARG A 65 11.38 -6.78 1.43
C ARG A 65 12.51 -5.76 1.28
N LEU A 66 12.79 -5.03 2.33
CA LEU A 66 13.78 -3.97 2.39
C LEU A 66 14.77 -4.22 3.52
N TYR A 67 15.92 -3.54 3.49
CA TYR A 67 16.92 -3.57 4.53
C TYR A 67 17.30 -5.00 4.97
N ASN A 68 17.97 -5.73 4.08
CA ASN A 68 18.41 -7.12 4.32
C ASN A 68 17.23 -8.05 4.71
N ASP A 69 16.09 -7.91 4.04
CA ASP A 69 14.86 -8.70 4.26
C ASP A 69 14.22 -8.56 5.65
N LYS A 70 14.64 -7.56 6.45
CA LYS A 70 14.13 -7.34 7.82
C LYS A 70 12.90 -6.46 7.88
N ILE A 71 12.57 -5.75 6.81
CA ILE A 71 11.43 -4.83 6.74
C ILE A 71 10.51 -5.25 5.61
N LEU A 72 9.21 -5.34 5.88
CA LEU A 72 8.18 -5.46 4.87
C LEU A 72 7.63 -4.09 4.53
N ALA A 73 7.40 -3.84 3.25
CA ALA A 73 6.74 -2.63 2.78
C ALA A 73 5.67 -2.99 1.75
N GLY A 74 4.46 -2.45 1.94
CA GLY A 74 3.31 -2.62 1.06
C GLY A 74 2.77 -1.26 0.62
N PHE A 75 2.31 -1.18 -0.61
CA PHE A 75 1.98 0.08 -1.26
C PHE A 75 0.58 0.05 -1.90
N ALA A 76 -0.16 1.15 -1.77
CA ALA A 76 -1.42 1.40 -2.47
C ALA A 76 -1.35 2.75 -3.20
N GLY A 77 -1.53 2.73 -4.53
CA GLY A 77 -1.46 3.92 -5.38
C GLY A 77 -0.97 3.60 -6.80
N SER A 78 -0.38 4.58 -7.49
CA SER A 78 0.23 4.39 -8.81
C SER A 78 1.52 3.58 -8.71
N THR A 79 1.71 2.61 -9.61
CA THR A 79 2.91 1.74 -9.62
C THR A 79 4.22 2.52 -9.81
N ALA A 80 4.19 3.61 -10.60
CA ALA A 80 5.36 4.46 -10.81
C ALA A 80 5.79 5.16 -9.51
N ASP A 81 4.81 5.58 -8.71
CA ASP A 81 5.02 6.25 -7.43
C ASP A 81 5.59 5.30 -6.38
N ALA A 82 5.16 4.02 -6.42
CA ALA A 82 5.64 2.97 -5.53
C ALA A 82 7.16 2.81 -5.57
N PHE A 83 7.74 2.74 -6.76
CA PHE A 83 9.18 2.54 -6.91
C PHE A 83 9.98 3.69 -6.30
N SER A 84 9.57 4.93 -6.53
CA SER A 84 10.22 6.11 -5.95
C SER A 84 10.17 6.10 -4.43
N LEU A 85 9.03 5.75 -3.85
CA LEU A 85 8.85 5.69 -2.40
C LEU A 85 9.66 4.55 -1.76
N PHE A 86 9.66 3.35 -2.34
CA PHE A 86 10.45 2.23 -1.83
C PHE A 86 11.96 2.54 -1.85
N THR A 87 12.48 3.11 -2.94
CA THR A 87 13.90 3.48 -3.04
C THR A 87 14.27 4.53 -1.99
N ARG A 88 13.43 5.55 -1.80
CA ARG A 88 13.68 6.58 -0.78
C ARG A 88 13.58 6.00 0.64
N PHE A 89 12.62 5.10 0.88
CA PHE A 89 12.48 4.47 2.19
C PHE A 89 13.68 3.58 2.52
N GLU A 90 14.15 2.81 1.56
CA GLU A 90 15.37 2.00 1.73
C GLU A 90 16.58 2.85 2.08
N GLY A 91 16.79 3.98 1.39
CA GLY A 91 17.83 4.94 1.75
C GLY A 91 17.69 5.51 3.18
N LYS A 92 16.44 5.73 3.67
CA LYS A 92 16.22 6.13 5.07
C LYS A 92 16.54 4.99 6.03
N LEU A 93 16.16 3.76 5.71
CA LEU A 93 16.50 2.59 6.53
C LEU A 93 18.01 2.39 6.64
N GLU A 94 18.75 2.56 5.55
CA GLU A 94 20.22 2.52 5.56
C GLU A 94 20.80 3.65 6.42
N GLN A 95 20.32 4.89 6.23
CA GLN A 95 20.76 6.07 6.98
C GLN A 95 20.57 5.93 8.49
N PHE A 96 19.50 5.26 8.91
CA PHE A 96 19.15 5.08 10.32
C PHE A 96 19.35 3.66 10.84
N ASN A 97 20.21 2.88 10.21
CA ASN A 97 20.60 1.53 10.63
C ASN A 97 19.38 0.60 10.90
N GLY A 98 18.37 0.66 10.05
CA GLY A 98 17.17 -0.17 10.13
C GLY A 98 16.16 0.24 11.21
N GLN A 99 16.33 1.40 11.88
CA GLN A 99 15.35 1.92 12.85
C GLN A 99 14.07 2.32 12.10
N LEU A 100 13.07 1.42 12.14
CA LEU A 100 11.85 1.55 11.35
C LEU A 100 11.08 2.85 11.65
N ASP A 101 10.88 3.17 12.93
CA ASP A 101 10.16 4.36 13.38
C ASP A 101 10.82 5.65 12.88
N ARG A 102 12.13 5.74 13.04
CA ARG A 102 12.89 6.92 12.59
C ARG A 102 12.88 7.05 11.08
N ALA A 103 13.12 5.96 10.35
CA ALA A 103 13.07 5.95 8.89
C ALA A 103 11.67 6.34 8.36
N ALA A 104 10.60 5.86 9.00
CA ALA A 104 9.22 6.18 8.66
C ALA A 104 8.92 7.68 8.82
N VAL A 105 9.29 8.26 9.96
CA VAL A 105 9.12 9.69 10.24
C VAL A 105 9.89 10.57 9.25
N GLU A 106 11.14 10.22 8.96
CA GLU A 106 11.96 10.99 8.03
C GLU A 106 11.50 10.86 6.58
N LEU A 107 10.97 9.68 6.17
CA LEU A 107 10.31 9.55 4.86
C LEU A 107 9.05 10.42 4.79
N ALA A 108 8.21 10.41 5.82
CA ALA A 108 6.97 11.19 5.84
C ALA A 108 7.24 12.71 5.78
N LYS A 109 8.30 13.19 6.45
CA LYS A 109 8.75 14.59 6.34
C LYS A 109 9.19 14.92 4.90
N ASP A 110 10.02 14.08 4.30
CA ASP A 110 10.45 14.27 2.91
C ASP A 110 9.24 14.24 1.97
N TRP A 111 8.33 13.31 2.16
CA TRP A 111 7.13 13.17 1.33
C TRP A 111 6.26 14.42 1.36
N ARG A 112 6.05 14.99 2.54
CA ARG A 112 5.28 16.21 2.71
C ARG A 112 5.96 17.46 2.13
N THR A 113 7.29 17.56 2.23
CA THR A 113 8.05 18.78 1.91
C THR A 113 8.60 18.82 0.49
N ASP A 114 8.91 17.67 -0.10
CA ASP A 114 9.40 17.57 -1.49
C ASP A 114 8.25 17.83 -2.47
N LYS A 115 8.43 18.81 -3.38
CA LYS A 115 7.41 19.19 -4.37
C LYS A 115 6.99 18.06 -5.31
N MET A 116 7.89 17.16 -5.61
CA MET A 116 7.61 16.01 -6.49
C MET A 116 6.89 14.91 -5.71
N LEU A 117 7.36 14.57 -4.50
CA LEU A 117 6.78 13.51 -3.71
C LEU A 117 5.37 13.81 -3.24
N ARG A 118 5.07 15.02 -2.79
CA ARG A 118 3.73 15.37 -2.29
C ARG A 118 2.63 15.31 -3.36
N GLN A 119 2.99 15.21 -4.65
CA GLN A 119 2.04 14.98 -5.73
C GLN A 119 1.63 13.51 -5.84
N LEU A 120 2.36 12.61 -5.19
CA LEU A 120 2.11 11.19 -5.19
C LEU A 120 0.87 10.89 -4.34
N GLN A 121 -0.16 10.34 -4.97
CA GLN A 121 -1.36 9.90 -4.27
C GLN A 121 -1.20 8.42 -3.89
N ALA A 122 -0.55 8.19 -2.77
CA ALA A 122 -0.19 6.86 -2.31
C ALA A 122 -0.33 6.72 -0.80
N LEU A 123 -0.41 5.49 -0.35
CA LEU A 123 -0.27 5.07 1.04
C LEU A 123 0.77 3.96 1.11
N LEU A 124 1.50 3.90 2.19
CA LEU A 124 2.52 2.90 2.44
C LEU A 124 2.27 2.24 3.80
N VAL A 125 2.31 0.91 3.86
CA VAL A 125 2.42 0.16 5.12
C VAL A 125 3.83 -0.37 5.21
N VAL A 126 4.47 -0.15 6.34
CA VAL A 126 5.83 -0.67 6.63
C VAL A 126 5.81 -1.41 7.96
N ALA A 127 6.54 -2.51 8.05
CA ALA A 127 6.60 -3.31 9.26
C ALA A 127 7.97 -4.00 9.42
N ASP A 128 8.45 -4.08 10.65
CA ASP A 128 9.49 -5.02 11.09
C ASP A 128 8.87 -6.15 11.94
N GLY A 129 9.68 -6.97 12.59
CA GLY A 129 9.21 -8.06 13.44
C GLY A 129 8.41 -7.61 14.68
N THR A 130 8.40 -6.32 15.03
CA THR A 130 7.82 -5.79 16.26
C THR A 130 6.80 -4.67 16.07
N ARG A 131 7.00 -3.81 15.09
CA ARG A 131 6.19 -2.60 14.86
C ARG A 131 5.70 -2.51 13.43
N MET A 132 4.64 -1.73 13.22
CA MET A 132 4.14 -1.39 11.89
C MET A 132 3.61 0.03 11.87
N PHE A 133 3.68 0.67 10.69
CA PHE A 133 3.19 2.03 10.46
C PHE A 133 2.47 2.15 9.14
N VAL A 134 1.46 3.00 9.11
CA VAL A 134 0.85 3.53 7.88
C VAL A 134 1.38 4.94 7.64
N LEU A 135 1.90 5.19 6.45
CA LEU A 135 2.41 6.49 6.04
C LEU A 135 1.55 7.06 4.91
N SER A 136 1.32 8.37 4.95
CA SER A 136 0.62 9.11 3.90
C SER A 136 1.48 10.22 3.28
N GLY A 137 1.08 10.69 2.09
CA GLY A 137 1.69 11.85 1.43
C GLY A 137 1.45 13.18 2.15
N ASP A 138 0.50 13.22 3.09
CA ASP A 138 0.22 14.39 3.93
C ASP A 138 1.19 14.50 5.12
N GLY A 139 2.05 13.49 5.29
CA GLY A 139 3.07 13.44 6.33
C GLY A 139 2.65 12.67 7.59
N ASP A 140 1.53 11.93 7.52
CA ASP A 140 1.10 11.10 8.64
C ASP A 140 2.00 9.87 8.79
N VAL A 141 2.27 9.53 10.05
CA VAL A 141 2.89 8.26 10.47
C VAL A 141 2.02 7.69 11.58
N ILE A 142 1.21 6.70 11.23
CA ILE A 142 0.20 6.14 12.14
C ILE A 142 0.65 4.74 12.53
N GLU A 143 0.86 4.53 13.82
CA GLU A 143 0.99 3.19 14.40
C GLU A 143 -0.41 2.69 14.73
N PRO A 144 -0.84 1.51 14.21
CA PRO A 144 -2.17 0.99 14.49
C PRO A 144 -2.38 0.66 15.96
N ASP A 145 -3.59 0.88 16.45
CA ASP A 145 -3.97 0.46 17.78
C ASP A 145 -3.94 -1.08 17.90
N PRO A 146 -3.65 -1.61 19.10
CA PRO A 146 -3.76 -3.04 19.36
C PRO A 146 -5.19 -3.57 19.15
N VAL A 147 -5.30 -4.76 18.58
CA VAL A 147 -6.56 -5.51 18.42
C VAL A 147 -6.35 -6.89 19.03
N ALA A 148 -7.06 -7.21 20.11
CA ALA A 148 -6.85 -8.43 20.88
C ALA A 148 -5.36 -8.57 21.29
N ASP A 149 -4.72 -9.68 20.90
CA ASP A 149 -3.29 -9.95 21.13
C ASP A 149 -2.38 -9.58 19.94
N GLY A 150 -2.91 -8.76 18.99
CA GLY A 150 -2.23 -8.38 17.76
C GLY A 150 -2.38 -6.92 17.37
N ALA A 151 -2.06 -6.62 16.13
CA ALA A 151 -2.30 -5.32 15.49
C ALA A 151 -2.55 -5.51 14.00
N ILE A 152 -3.30 -4.58 13.40
CA ILE A 152 -3.70 -4.63 11.99
C ILE A 152 -3.42 -3.28 11.34
N ALA A 153 -2.77 -3.28 10.18
CA ALA A 153 -2.66 -2.13 9.29
C ALA A 153 -3.23 -2.48 7.91
N THR A 154 -4.05 -1.60 7.34
CA THR A 154 -4.59 -1.79 5.99
C THR A 154 -4.54 -0.51 5.18
N ILE A 155 -4.36 -0.64 3.88
CA ILE A 155 -4.45 0.46 2.92
C ILE A 155 -5.10 0.00 1.62
N GLY A 156 -5.60 0.97 0.87
CA GLY A 156 -6.16 0.76 -0.46
C GLY A 156 -7.66 0.50 -0.47
N SER A 157 -8.21 0.24 -1.66
CA SER A 157 -9.66 0.19 -1.91
C SER A 157 -10.38 -0.92 -1.15
N GLY A 158 -9.75 -2.08 -0.99
CA GLY A 158 -10.29 -3.21 -0.22
C GLY A 158 -9.88 -3.21 1.25
N GLY A 159 -9.08 -2.20 1.69
CA GLY A 159 -8.51 -2.14 3.05
C GLY A 159 -9.56 -2.25 4.15
N ASN A 160 -10.67 -1.53 4.04
CA ASN A 160 -11.73 -1.55 5.07
C ASN A 160 -12.40 -2.92 5.21
N TYR A 161 -12.57 -3.66 4.11
CA TYR A 161 -13.13 -5.03 4.15
C TYR A 161 -12.13 -5.99 4.79
N ALA A 162 -10.86 -5.88 4.43
CA ALA A 162 -9.79 -6.67 5.03
C ALA A 162 -9.64 -6.35 6.53
N LEU A 163 -9.71 -5.07 6.93
CA LEU A 163 -9.66 -4.64 8.32
C LEU A 163 -10.79 -5.25 9.14
N ALA A 164 -12.03 -5.10 8.69
CA ALA A 164 -13.20 -5.63 9.41
C ALA A 164 -13.11 -7.15 9.58
N ALA A 165 -12.71 -7.88 8.52
CA ALA A 165 -12.53 -9.32 8.56
C ALA A 165 -11.39 -9.72 9.52
N ALA A 166 -10.22 -9.05 9.43
CA ALA A 166 -9.07 -9.34 10.28
C ALA A 166 -9.36 -9.05 11.76
N THR A 167 -10.06 -7.94 12.06
CA THR A 167 -10.48 -7.61 13.43
C THR A 167 -11.38 -8.70 14.00
N ALA A 168 -12.43 -9.10 13.28
CA ALA A 168 -13.33 -10.15 13.73
C ALA A 168 -12.63 -11.50 13.96
N LEU A 169 -11.65 -11.84 13.10
CA LEU A 169 -10.89 -13.08 13.25
C LEU A 169 -9.90 -13.02 14.42
N LEU A 170 -9.21 -11.89 14.63
CA LEU A 170 -8.29 -11.74 15.77
C LEU A 170 -9.03 -11.80 17.10
N GLU A 171 -10.21 -11.18 17.20
CA GLU A 171 -10.99 -11.12 18.44
C GLU A 171 -11.67 -12.45 18.80
N ASN A 172 -12.05 -13.24 17.79
CA ASN A 172 -12.92 -14.39 18.02
C ASN A 172 -12.28 -15.76 17.70
N THR A 173 -11.00 -15.79 17.29
CA THR A 173 -10.32 -17.05 16.94
C THR A 173 -8.89 -17.09 17.45
N GLN A 174 -8.32 -18.30 17.45
CA GLN A 174 -6.91 -18.53 17.73
C GLN A 174 -6.08 -18.70 16.44
N PHE A 175 -6.54 -18.17 15.32
CA PHE A 175 -5.83 -18.25 14.07
C PHE A 175 -4.48 -17.53 14.16
N THR A 176 -3.48 -18.09 13.51
CA THR A 176 -2.18 -17.44 13.32
C THR A 176 -2.32 -16.15 12.51
N ALA A 177 -1.32 -15.24 12.57
CA ALA A 177 -1.32 -14.03 11.73
C ALA A 177 -1.52 -14.38 10.25
N ARG A 178 -0.91 -15.47 9.77
CA ARG A 178 -1.03 -15.95 8.40
C ARG A 178 -2.45 -16.36 8.04
N GLU A 179 -3.09 -17.17 8.86
CA GLU A 179 -4.47 -17.60 8.63
C GLU A 179 -5.45 -16.42 8.63
N VAL A 180 -5.26 -15.45 9.54
CA VAL A 180 -6.05 -14.21 9.57
C VAL A 180 -5.88 -13.44 8.27
N VAL A 181 -4.65 -13.25 7.81
CA VAL A 181 -4.35 -12.54 6.55
C VAL A 181 -4.98 -13.24 5.34
N GLU A 182 -4.78 -14.55 5.19
CA GLU A 182 -5.29 -15.32 4.05
C GLU A 182 -6.82 -15.24 3.96
N ARG A 183 -7.52 -15.41 5.09
CA ARG A 183 -9.00 -15.35 5.14
C ARG A 183 -9.52 -13.95 4.90
N SER A 184 -8.89 -12.94 5.49
CA SER A 184 -9.32 -11.54 5.35
C SER A 184 -9.10 -11.03 3.92
N MET A 185 -7.99 -11.38 3.28
CA MET A 185 -7.73 -11.03 1.88
C MET A 185 -8.71 -11.71 0.93
N LYS A 186 -9.09 -12.95 1.21
CA LYS A 186 -10.13 -13.65 0.44
C LYS A 186 -11.47 -12.92 0.53
N ILE A 187 -11.92 -12.59 1.74
CA ILE A 187 -13.17 -11.83 1.96
C ILE A 187 -13.12 -10.47 1.25
N ALA A 188 -12.01 -9.74 1.38
CA ALA A 188 -11.86 -8.45 0.71
C ALA A 188 -11.91 -8.58 -0.82
N ALA A 189 -11.32 -9.63 -1.40
CA ALA A 189 -11.35 -9.89 -2.84
C ALA A 189 -12.75 -10.25 -3.36
N GLU A 190 -13.57 -10.91 -2.55
CA GLU A 190 -14.96 -11.25 -2.90
C GLU A 190 -15.90 -10.04 -2.88
N ILE A 191 -15.59 -9.00 -2.09
CA ILE A 191 -16.45 -7.82 -1.93
C ILE A 191 -15.96 -6.64 -2.78
N CYS A 192 -14.66 -6.41 -2.83
CA CYS A 192 -14.07 -5.23 -3.46
C CYS A 192 -13.78 -5.48 -4.94
N ILE A 193 -14.48 -4.78 -5.82
CA ILE A 193 -14.29 -4.88 -7.29
C ILE A 193 -12.89 -4.43 -7.75
N TYR A 194 -12.13 -3.75 -6.89
CA TYR A 194 -10.76 -3.29 -7.15
C TYR A 194 -9.69 -4.21 -6.55
N SER A 195 -10.06 -5.39 -6.07
CA SER A 195 -9.18 -6.41 -5.51
C SER A 195 -9.43 -7.75 -6.19
N ASN A 196 -8.43 -8.63 -6.18
CA ASN A 196 -8.57 -9.98 -6.70
C ASN A 196 -7.91 -11.02 -5.77
N SER A 197 -8.11 -12.30 -6.09
CA SER A 197 -7.58 -13.43 -5.32
C SER A 197 -6.11 -13.78 -5.63
N ASN A 198 -5.44 -13.05 -6.53
CA ASN A 198 -4.01 -13.22 -6.78
C ASN A 198 -3.22 -12.49 -5.69
N VAL A 199 -3.10 -13.12 -4.54
CA VAL A 199 -2.51 -12.52 -3.33
C VAL A 199 -1.04 -12.95 -3.19
N VAL A 200 -0.16 -11.99 -2.99
CA VAL A 200 1.23 -12.21 -2.57
C VAL A 200 1.29 -12.01 -1.06
N ILE A 201 1.95 -12.93 -0.35
CA ILE A 201 2.10 -12.91 1.11
C ILE A 201 3.58 -12.97 1.45
N GLU A 202 4.01 -12.09 2.35
CA GLU A 202 5.34 -12.04 2.94
C GLU A 202 5.22 -12.12 4.46
N GLU A 203 6.19 -12.76 5.12
CA GLU A 203 6.18 -12.99 6.56
C GLU A 203 7.54 -12.73 7.18
N LEU A 204 7.56 -12.07 8.35
CA LEU A 204 8.71 -11.94 9.23
C LEU A 204 8.41 -12.66 10.55
N GLN A 205 9.41 -13.33 11.09
CA GLN A 205 9.42 -13.78 12.48
C GLN A 205 10.03 -12.67 13.34
N GLY A 206 9.40 -12.37 14.45
CA GLY A 206 9.85 -11.38 15.42
C GLY A 206 10.85 -11.98 16.42
#